data_b93bb08dd89aa551e77760bcc6d5bdab
#
_entry.id   b93bb08dd89aa551e77760bcc6d5bdab
#
_cell.length_a   1.000
_cell.length_b   1.000
_cell.length_c   1.000
_cell.angle_alpha   90.00
_cell.angle_beta   90.00
_cell.angle_gamma   90.00
#
_symmetry.space_group_name_H-M   'P 1'
#
loop_
_entity.id
_entity.type
_entity.pdbx_description
1 polymer ?
#
loop_
_entity_poly.entity_id
_entity_poly.type
_entity_poly.pdbx_seq_one_letter_code
_entity_poly.pdbx_strand_id
1 'polypeptide(L)'
;MTIWDEVLETMRARMPEEDFRRWFGATAYASDSGDQITVWVPSEGVRRHIDTHYREAMARALTARGRANCHVRLVVGGEDEDDEEA
;
A
#
# COMPACT_ATOMS: atom_id res chain seq x y z
N MET A 1 -0.60 15.69 -4.19
CA MET A 1 -0.72 14.24 -4.48
C MET A 1 0.60 13.56 -4.13
N THR A 2 0.52 12.45 -3.40
CA THR A 2 1.72 11.72 -3.02
C THR A 2 1.99 10.62 -4.05
N ILE A 3 3.20 10.04 -3.94
CA ILE A 3 3.52 8.91 -4.82
C ILE A 3 2.56 7.74 -4.54
N TRP A 4 2.09 7.60 -3.30
CA TRP A 4 1.13 6.55 -2.97
C TRP A 4 -0.20 6.77 -3.69
N ASP A 5 -0.64 8.01 -3.81
CA ASP A 5 -1.85 8.30 -4.58
C ASP A 5 -1.70 7.87 -6.04
N GLU A 6 -0.52 8.07 -6.60
CA GLU A 6 -0.26 7.67 -7.97
C GLU A 6 -0.26 6.15 -8.11
N VAL A 7 0.30 5.44 -7.13
CA VAL A 7 0.27 4.00 -7.13
C VAL A 7 -1.18 3.51 -7.05
N LEU A 8 -1.97 4.14 -6.19
CA LEU A 8 -3.37 3.75 -6.05
C LEU A 8 -4.15 3.95 -7.35
N GLU A 9 -3.89 5.03 -8.07
CA GLU A 9 -4.55 5.24 -9.35
C GLU A 9 -4.22 4.12 -10.33
N THR A 10 -2.96 3.73 -10.36
CA THR A 10 -2.53 2.65 -11.25
C THR A 10 -3.17 1.33 -10.87
N MET A 11 -3.20 1.04 -9.57
CA MET A 11 -3.80 -0.20 -9.10
C MET A 11 -5.30 -0.23 -9.38
N ARG A 12 -5.95 0.90 -9.18
CA ARG A 12 -7.39 0.99 -9.40
C ARG A 12 -7.76 0.68 -10.85
N ALA A 13 -6.90 1.08 -11.77
CA ALA A 13 -7.14 0.85 -13.19
C ALA A 13 -6.94 -0.62 -13.58
N ARG A 14 -6.29 -1.41 -12.72
CA ARG A 14 -5.90 -2.77 -13.06
C ARG A 14 -6.67 -3.85 -12.31
N MET A 15 -7.55 -3.47 -11.42
CA MET A 15 -8.26 -4.44 -10.61
C MET A 15 -9.71 -4.01 -10.45
N PRO A 16 -10.60 -4.97 -10.13
CA PRO A 16 -12.01 -4.62 -9.90
C PRO A 16 -12.12 -3.61 -8.77
N GLU A 17 -13.06 -2.70 -8.93
CA GLU A 17 -13.25 -1.64 -7.94
C GLU A 17 -13.55 -2.20 -6.56
N GLU A 18 -14.29 -3.28 -6.51
CA GLU A 18 -14.64 -3.92 -5.26
C GLU A 18 -13.40 -4.41 -4.51
N ASP A 19 -12.48 -5.04 -5.24
CA ASP A 19 -11.24 -5.53 -4.64
C ASP A 19 -10.35 -4.38 -4.25
N PHE A 20 -10.27 -3.36 -5.09
CA PHE A 20 -9.46 -2.20 -4.77
C PHE A 20 -9.94 -1.56 -3.47
N ARG A 21 -11.24 -1.37 -3.35
CA ARG A 21 -11.81 -0.75 -2.16
C ARG A 21 -11.56 -1.62 -0.91
N ARG A 22 -11.66 -2.92 -1.08
CA ARG A 22 -11.50 -3.85 0.04
C ARG A 22 -10.08 -3.85 0.59
N TRP A 23 -9.09 -3.86 -0.28
CA TRP A 23 -7.70 -4.03 0.14
C TRP A 23 -6.93 -2.74 0.25
N PHE A 24 -7.22 -1.77 -0.59
CA PHE A 24 -6.48 -0.51 -0.61
C PHE A 24 -7.25 0.67 -0.07
N GLY A 25 -8.55 0.54 0.09
CA GLY A 25 -9.39 1.67 0.48
C GLY A 25 -9.10 2.22 1.86
N ALA A 26 -8.58 1.38 2.76
CA ALA A 26 -8.28 1.80 4.12
C ALA A 26 -6.79 2.02 4.36
N THR A 27 -5.98 1.97 3.30
CA THR A 27 -4.56 2.26 3.44
C THR A 27 -4.32 3.75 3.53
N ALA A 28 -3.23 4.14 4.17
CA ALA A 28 -2.90 5.55 4.34
C ALA A 28 -1.41 5.75 4.15
N TYR A 29 -1.07 6.76 3.39
CA TYR A 29 0.32 7.12 3.18
C TYR A 29 0.94 7.61 4.49
N ALA A 30 2.12 7.12 4.81
CA ALA A 30 2.83 7.51 6.01
C ALA A 30 4.07 8.34 5.69
N SER A 31 4.95 7.82 4.84
CA SER A 31 6.18 8.54 4.53
C SER A 31 6.82 8.00 3.26
N ASP A 32 7.74 8.79 2.71
CA ASP A 32 8.45 8.46 1.48
C ASP A 32 9.90 8.88 1.69
N SER A 33 10.81 7.93 1.71
CA SER A 33 12.23 8.21 1.89
C SER A 33 13.01 8.19 0.57
N GLY A 34 12.31 8.07 -0.56
CA GLY A 34 12.94 8.03 -1.86
C GLY A 34 13.10 6.62 -2.38
N ASP A 35 13.62 5.72 -1.57
CA ASP A 35 13.77 4.32 -1.94
C ASP A 35 12.75 3.43 -1.25
N GLN A 36 11.93 3.99 -0.38
CA GLN A 36 10.92 3.23 0.35
C GLN A 36 9.74 4.11 0.68
N ILE A 37 8.54 3.59 0.44
CA ILE A 37 7.31 4.26 0.82
C ILE A 37 6.70 3.46 1.95
N THR A 38 6.36 4.13 3.05
CA THR A 38 5.71 3.49 4.18
C THR A 38 4.23 3.79 4.12
N VAL A 39 3.42 2.75 4.24
CA VAL A 39 1.97 2.85 4.12
C VAL A 39 1.32 2.13 5.28
N TRP A 40 0.37 2.78 5.92
CA TRP A 40 -0.40 2.17 7.00
C TRP A 40 -1.48 1.27 6.41
N VAL A 41 -1.67 0.10 7.03
CA VAL A 41 -2.78 -0.80 6.69
C VAL A 41 -3.55 -1.11 7.96
N PRO A 42 -4.85 -1.45 7.85
CA PRO A 42 -5.69 -1.58 9.03
C PRO A 42 -5.50 -2.86 9.83
N SER A 43 -4.93 -3.90 9.23
CA SER A 43 -4.78 -5.15 9.94
C SER A 43 -3.70 -6.00 9.32
N GLU A 44 -3.25 -7.00 10.07
CA GLU A 44 -2.24 -7.93 9.58
C GLU A 44 -2.78 -8.74 8.40
N GLY A 45 -4.07 -9.06 8.40
CA GLY A 45 -4.65 -9.79 7.29
C GLY A 45 -4.57 -9.01 5.99
N VAL A 46 -4.87 -7.71 6.05
CA VAL A 46 -4.77 -6.85 4.88
C VAL A 46 -3.32 -6.73 4.44
N ARG A 47 -2.41 -6.53 5.39
CA ARG A 47 -0.99 -6.42 5.07
C ARG A 47 -0.51 -7.66 4.32
N ARG A 48 -0.84 -8.82 4.85
CA ARG A 48 -0.39 -10.08 4.27
C ARG A 48 -0.99 -10.29 2.88
N HIS A 49 -2.26 -9.97 2.73
CA HIS A 49 -2.92 -10.14 1.45
C HIS A 49 -2.30 -9.27 0.37
N ILE A 50 -2.08 -7.98 0.68
CA ILE A 50 -1.49 -7.06 -0.27
C ILE A 50 -0.06 -7.50 -0.60
N ASP A 51 0.70 -7.85 0.42
CA ASP A 51 2.09 -8.23 0.22
C ASP A 51 2.20 -9.50 -0.63
N THR A 52 1.26 -10.43 -0.47
CA THR A 52 1.30 -11.68 -1.20
C THR A 52 0.79 -11.53 -2.62
N HIS A 53 -0.29 -10.80 -2.82
CA HIS A 53 -1.00 -10.79 -4.11
C HIS A 53 -0.72 -9.56 -4.96
N TYR A 54 -0.32 -8.45 -4.35
CA TYR A 54 -0.21 -7.19 -5.09
C TYR A 54 1.17 -6.57 -5.05
N ARG A 55 2.12 -7.24 -4.43
CA ARG A 55 3.47 -6.71 -4.30
C ARG A 55 4.09 -6.40 -5.65
N GLU A 56 3.98 -7.34 -6.57
CA GLU A 56 4.56 -7.18 -7.89
C GLU A 56 3.86 -6.07 -8.67
N ALA A 57 2.54 -6.01 -8.54
CA ALA A 57 1.77 -4.98 -9.23
C ALA A 57 2.14 -3.60 -8.72
N MET A 58 2.36 -3.47 -7.40
CA MET A 58 2.79 -2.20 -6.83
C MET A 58 4.19 -1.83 -7.33
N ALA A 59 5.07 -2.81 -7.44
CA ALA A 59 6.41 -2.55 -7.94
C ALA A 59 6.38 -2.04 -9.38
N ARG A 60 5.50 -2.62 -10.19
CA ARG A 60 5.33 -2.17 -11.57
C ARG A 60 4.76 -0.77 -11.64
N ALA A 61 3.84 -0.47 -10.75
CA ALA A 61 3.25 0.87 -10.69
C ALA A 61 4.31 1.90 -10.35
N LEU A 62 5.19 1.58 -9.40
CA LEU A 62 6.27 2.48 -9.05
C LEU A 62 7.26 2.66 -10.18
N THR A 63 7.59 1.57 -10.87
CA THR A 63 8.48 1.64 -12.02
C THR A 63 7.91 2.54 -13.10
N ALA A 64 6.60 2.43 -13.34
CA ALA A 64 5.93 3.25 -14.33
C ALA A 64 5.94 4.73 -13.96
N ARG A 65 6.13 5.04 -12.69
CA ARG A 65 6.19 6.42 -12.22
C ARG A 65 7.62 6.89 -12.00
N GLY A 66 8.60 6.14 -12.53
CA GLY A 66 10.00 6.53 -12.43
C GLY A 66 10.65 6.17 -11.10
N ARG A 67 10.04 5.27 -10.34
CA ARG A 67 10.53 4.89 -9.03
C ARG A 67 10.89 3.40 -8.99
N ALA A 68 11.71 2.97 -9.94
CA ALA A 68 12.02 1.55 -10.09
C ALA A 68 12.74 0.96 -8.88
N ASN A 69 13.48 1.76 -8.14
CA ASN A 69 14.23 1.29 -6.99
C ASN A 69 13.49 1.53 -5.67
N CYS A 70 12.21 1.83 -5.75
CA CYS A 70 11.43 2.14 -4.58
C CYS A 70 10.63 0.92 -4.15
N HIS A 71 10.53 0.71 -2.83
CA HIS A 71 9.77 -0.40 -2.27
C HIS A 71 8.61 0.14 -1.45
N VAL A 72 7.55 -0.66 -1.34
CA VAL A 72 6.43 -0.32 -0.48
C VAL A 72 6.54 -1.14 0.79
N ARG A 73 6.59 -0.46 1.92
CA ARG A 73 6.59 -1.09 3.22
C ARG A 73 5.20 -0.93 3.84
N LEU A 74 4.55 -2.04 4.14
CA LEU A 74 3.22 -2.02 4.73
C LEU A 74 3.34 -2.21 6.22
N VAL A 75 2.77 -1.30 6.99
CA VAL A 75 2.86 -1.31 8.43
C VAL A 75 1.45 -1.35 9.01
N VAL A 76 1.19 -2.36 9.81
CA VAL A 76 -0.08 -2.43 10.52
C VAL A 76 -0.03 -1.40 11.63
N GLY A 77 -0.98 -0.55 11.66
CA GLY A 77 -0.92 0.42 12.69
C GLY A 77 -2.06 1.30 12.69
N GLY A 78 -1.67 2.43 13.06
CA GLY A 78 -2.63 3.33 13.43
C GLY A 78 -2.95 3.09 14.82
N GLU A 79 -4.06 3.33 15.10
CA GLU A 79 -4.45 3.29 16.42
C GLU A 79 -4.61 1.95 16.93
N ASP A 80 -4.45 1.14 16.34
CA ASP A 80 -4.68 0.00 16.93
C ASP A 80 -3.65 -0.66 17.48
N GLU A 81 -3.08 -0.24 17.66
CA GLU A 81 -2.25 -0.78 18.21
C GLU A 81 -2.50 -1.29 19.30
N ASP A 82 -3.18 -0.98 19.47
CA ASP A 82 -3.45 -1.25 20.19
C ASP A 82 -3.75 -2.32 20.54
N ASP A 83 -3.98 -2.32 20.30
CA ASP A 83 -4.26 -3.09 20.59
C ASP A 83 -3.86 -4.02 21.03
N GLU A 84 -3.40 -3.89 21.13
CA GLU A 84 -2.97 -4.51 21.47
C GLU A 84 -3.00 -5.09 22.21
N GLU A 85 -3.16 -4.68 22.58
CA GLU A 85 -3.24 -5.04 23.19
C GLU A 85 -3.53 -5.83 23.70
N ALA A 86 -3.66 -5.71 23.78
CA ALA A 86 -3.94 -6.26 24.10
C ALA A 86 -3.91 -6.93 24.19
#